data_5a709a7b926e8fc5e540fdf7ad6b67e3
#
_entry.id   5a709a7b926e8fc5e540fdf7ad6b67e3
#
_cell.length_a   1.000
_cell.length_b   1.000
_cell.length_c   1.000
_cell.angle_alpha   90.00
_cell.angle_beta   90.00
_cell.angle_gamma   90.00
#
_symmetry.space_group_name_H-M   'P 1'
#
loop_
_entity.id
_entity.type
_entity.pdbx_description
1 polymer ?
#
loop_
_entity_poly.entity_id
_entity_poly.type
_entity_poly.pdbx_seq_one_letter_code
_entity_poly.pdbx_strand_id
1 'polypeptide(L)'
;MTGIGTNIVAFLVAIGILVALHEYGHYWTAKRLGVKVLRYSIGFGKPLLTWRRGPDQTEYTIAAIPLGGYVKMLDEREAPVSEAERHRAFNTQPLWRRTLIVCAGPAANFLFAILIYWLLFVVGTQELRPVIGPVEPETPAAEAGFQEGEEILSVAGQRTPTWERVLMRV
;
A
#
# COMPACT_ATOMS: atom_id res chain seq x y z
N MET A 1 2.62 8.85 23.28
CA MET A 1 3.86 8.58 22.50
C MET A 1 3.75 7.16 21.95
N THR A 2 3.47 7.02 20.68
CA THR A 2 3.55 5.71 20.02
C THR A 2 5.01 5.30 20.01
N GLY A 3 5.35 4.20 20.69
CA GLY A 3 6.73 3.74 20.81
C GLY A 3 7.29 3.31 19.45
N ILE A 4 8.59 3.38 19.24
CA ILE A 4 9.32 2.92 18.05
C ILE A 4 8.84 1.53 17.60
N GLY A 5 8.56 0.63 18.57
CA GLY A 5 8.02 -0.70 18.28
C GLY A 5 6.68 -0.69 17.55
N THR A 6 5.75 0.19 17.93
CA THR A 6 4.46 0.33 17.26
C THR A 6 4.62 0.80 15.80
N ASN A 7 5.54 1.74 15.57
CA ASN A 7 5.80 2.26 14.23
C ASN A 7 6.41 1.18 13.31
N ILE A 8 7.35 0.37 13.84
CA ILE A 8 7.94 -0.75 13.10
C ILE A 8 6.87 -1.78 12.74
N VAL A 9 6.03 -2.18 13.69
CA VAL A 9 4.95 -3.14 13.42
C VAL A 9 3.97 -2.59 12.38
N ALA A 10 3.53 -1.33 12.52
CA ALA A 10 2.63 -0.69 11.54
C ALA A 10 3.26 -0.65 10.14
N PHE A 11 4.53 -0.32 10.04
CA PHE A 11 5.28 -0.30 8.78
C PHE A 11 5.35 -1.69 8.13
N LEU A 12 5.68 -2.74 8.91
CA LEU A 12 5.74 -4.11 8.40
C LEU A 12 4.37 -4.61 7.94
N VAL A 13 3.30 -4.27 8.66
CA VAL A 13 1.93 -4.60 8.25
C VAL A 13 1.56 -3.88 6.95
N ALA A 14 1.85 -2.59 6.85
CA ALA A 14 1.55 -1.81 5.64
C ALA A 14 2.28 -2.35 4.41
N ILE A 15 3.59 -2.63 4.53
CA ILE A 15 4.38 -3.24 3.45
C ILE A 15 3.83 -4.63 3.11
N GLY A 16 3.51 -5.45 4.11
CA GLY A 16 2.95 -6.79 3.88
C GLY A 16 1.65 -6.75 3.06
N ILE A 17 0.76 -5.80 3.37
CA ILE A 17 -0.50 -5.59 2.61
C ILE A 17 -0.20 -5.14 1.18
N LEU A 18 0.68 -4.14 1.00
CA LEU A 18 1.05 -3.64 -0.33
C LEU A 18 1.69 -4.71 -1.21
N VAL A 19 2.58 -5.52 -0.64
CA VAL A 19 3.20 -6.65 -1.34
C VAL A 19 2.15 -7.70 -1.72
N ALA A 20 1.30 -8.09 -0.79
CA ALA A 20 0.26 -9.09 -1.06
C ALA A 20 -0.67 -8.64 -2.20
N LEU A 21 -1.06 -7.37 -2.23
CA LEU A 21 -1.90 -6.80 -3.29
C LEU A 21 -1.15 -6.71 -4.62
N HIS A 22 0.12 -6.32 -4.60
CA HIS A 22 0.98 -6.28 -5.78
C HIS A 22 1.09 -7.65 -6.43
N GLU A 23 1.47 -8.66 -5.66
CA GLU A 23 1.58 -10.02 -6.15
C GLU A 23 0.23 -10.60 -6.58
N TYR A 24 -0.86 -10.22 -5.87
CA TYR A 24 -2.20 -10.61 -6.26
C TYR A 24 -2.60 -10.03 -7.62
N GLY A 25 -2.18 -8.81 -7.95
CA GLY A 25 -2.39 -8.21 -9.28
C GLY A 25 -1.78 -9.07 -10.39
N HIS A 26 -0.51 -9.46 -10.25
CA HIS A 26 0.16 -10.37 -11.19
C HIS A 26 -0.54 -11.72 -11.28
N TYR A 27 -0.81 -12.33 -10.14
CA TYR A 27 -1.46 -13.64 -10.02
C TYR A 27 -2.82 -13.66 -10.71
N TRP A 28 -3.69 -12.71 -10.36
CA TRP A 28 -5.05 -12.64 -10.89
C TRP A 28 -5.07 -12.43 -12.40
N THR A 29 -4.25 -11.52 -12.90
CA THR A 29 -4.14 -11.20 -14.31
C THR A 29 -3.57 -12.38 -15.11
N ALA A 30 -2.51 -13.03 -14.61
CA ALA A 30 -1.95 -14.22 -15.22
C ALA A 30 -3.00 -15.33 -15.37
N LYS A 31 -3.74 -15.64 -14.31
CA LYS A 31 -4.81 -16.65 -14.37
C LYS A 31 -5.94 -16.27 -15.32
N ARG A 32 -6.34 -14.99 -15.36
CA ARG A 32 -7.39 -14.51 -16.29
C ARG A 32 -6.96 -14.61 -17.76
N LEU A 33 -5.67 -14.46 -18.03
CA LEU A 33 -5.10 -14.57 -19.37
C LEU A 33 -4.67 -15.99 -19.74
N GLY A 34 -4.97 -17.00 -18.91
CA GLY A 34 -4.72 -18.40 -19.18
C GLY A 34 -3.30 -18.88 -18.89
N VAL A 35 -2.46 -18.05 -18.27
CA VAL A 35 -1.11 -18.44 -17.85
C VAL A 35 -1.19 -19.31 -16.59
N LYS A 36 -0.48 -20.44 -16.60
CA LYS A 36 -0.41 -21.33 -15.44
C LYS A 36 0.49 -20.75 -14.36
N VAL A 37 -0.10 -20.53 -13.19
CA VAL A 37 0.64 -20.07 -12.02
C VAL A 37 1.00 -21.25 -11.14
N LEU A 38 2.29 -21.46 -10.92
CA LEU A 38 2.84 -22.57 -10.15
C LEU A 38 2.86 -22.23 -8.65
N ARG A 39 3.28 -20.99 -8.30
CA ARG A 39 3.35 -20.56 -6.91
C ARG A 39 2.99 -19.06 -6.79
N TYR A 40 2.27 -18.76 -5.72
CA TYR A 40 2.02 -17.41 -5.22
C TYR A 40 2.58 -17.32 -3.81
N SER A 41 3.58 -16.48 -3.60
CA SER A 41 4.26 -16.35 -2.31
C SER A 41 4.19 -14.93 -1.78
N ILE A 42 3.77 -14.79 -0.52
CA ILE A 42 3.92 -13.57 0.26
C ILE A 42 5.12 -13.75 1.17
N GLY A 43 6.14 -12.92 0.98
CA GLY A 43 7.42 -13.04 1.68
C GLY A 43 8.44 -13.90 0.94
N PHE A 44 9.65 -13.89 1.48
CA PHE A 44 10.80 -14.67 1.03
C PHE A 44 11.32 -15.60 2.13
N GLY A 45 12.22 -16.49 1.77
CA GLY A 45 12.94 -17.39 2.69
C GLY A 45 12.14 -18.65 3.05
N LYS A 46 12.25 -19.08 4.31
CA LYS A 46 11.66 -20.34 4.77
C LYS A 46 10.12 -20.24 4.74
N PRO A 47 9.42 -21.18 4.08
CA PRO A 47 7.97 -21.22 4.11
C PRO A 47 7.46 -21.54 5.53
N LEU A 48 6.57 -20.69 6.05
CA LEU A 48 5.88 -20.89 7.33
C LEU A 48 4.58 -21.65 7.14
N LEU A 49 3.85 -21.33 6.06
CA LEU A 49 2.60 -21.97 5.70
C LEU A 49 2.57 -22.19 4.19
N THR A 50 2.19 -23.40 3.77
CA THR A 50 2.06 -23.75 2.36
C THR A 50 0.84 -24.63 2.15
N TRP A 51 0.03 -24.29 1.14
CA TRP A 51 -1.09 -25.13 0.72
C TRP A 51 -1.25 -25.06 -0.80
N ARG A 52 -1.95 -26.04 -1.38
CA ARG A 52 -2.24 -26.09 -2.82
C ARG A 52 -3.73 -26.03 -3.07
N ARG A 53 -4.12 -25.29 -4.11
CA ARG A 53 -5.54 -25.11 -4.47
C ARG A 53 -5.74 -24.89 -5.96
N GLY A 54 -6.94 -25.28 -6.40
CA GLY A 54 -7.41 -25.04 -7.78
C GLY A 54 -6.93 -26.13 -8.77
N PRO A 55 -7.42 -26.05 -10.03
CA PRO A 55 -7.14 -27.05 -11.05
C PRO A 55 -5.63 -27.14 -11.39
N ASP A 56 -4.91 -26.03 -11.30
CA ASP A 56 -3.47 -25.98 -11.57
C ASP A 56 -2.62 -26.39 -10.36
N GLN A 57 -3.23 -26.76 -9.24
CA GLN A 57 -2.52 -27.05 -7.99
C GLN A 57 -1.53 -25.94 -7.62
N THR A 58 -1.96 -24.67 -7.83
CA THR A 58 -1.14 -23.50 -7.47
C THR A 58 -0.76 -23.57 -6.00
N GLU A 59 0.52 -23.48 -5.72
CA GLU A 59 1.06 -23.46 -4.36
C GLU A 59 1.00 -22.03 -3.80
N TYR A 60 0.30 -21.88 -2.68
CA TYR A 60 0.22 -20.61 -1.94
C TYR A 60 1.15 -20.72 -0.74
N THR A 61 2.01 -19.73 -0.58
CA THR A 61 3.05 -19.76 0.47
C THR A 61 3.05 -18.45 1.24
N ILE A 62 3.13 -18.53 2.56
CA ILE A 62 3.49 -17.43 3.44
C ILE A 62 4.88 -17.74 3.97
N ALA A 63 5.84 -16.87 3.71
CA ALA A 63 7.23 -17.04 4.08
C ALA A 63 7.65 -16.12 5.24
N ALA A 64 8.80 -16.44 5.85
CA ALA A 64 9.24 -15.86 7.11
C ALA A 64 9.63 -14.36 7.00
N ILE A 65 10.06 -13.89 5.82
CA ILE A 65 10.53 -12.52 5.62
C ILE A 65 9.47 -11.75 4.84
N PRO A 66 8.68 -10.85 5.49
CA PRO A 66 7.54 -10.17 4.85
C PRO A 66 7.95 -8.98 3.97
N LEU A 67 9.19 -8.93 3.50
CA LEU A 67 9.74 -7.85 2.69
C LEU A 67 9.72 -8.20 1.19
N GLY A 68 8.54 -8.47 0.65
CA GLY A 68 8.36 -8.80 -0.75
C GLY A 68 7.51 -10.04 -0.99
N GLY A 69 7.47 -10.51 -2.22
CA GLY A 69 6.75 -11.70 -2.64
C GLY A 69 7.12 -12.06 -4.06
N TYR A 70 6.48 -13.08 -4.61
CA TYR A 70 6.61 -13.42 -6.03
C TYR A 70 5.48 -14.31 -6.52
N VAL A 71 5.19 -14.17 -7.81
CA VAL A 71 4.31 -15.08 -8.54
C VAL A 71 5.16 -15.89 -9.50
N LYS A 72 5.30 -17.19 -9.24
CA LYS A 72 5.99 -18.10 -10.16
C LYS A 72 5.00 -18.61 -11.20
N MET A 73 5.23 -18.25 -12.44
CA MET A 73 4.46 -18.71 -13.60
C MET A 73 5.20 -19.84 -14.31
N LEU A 74 4.47 -20.62 -15.10
CA LEU A 74 5.08 -21.61 -15.99
C LEU A 74 5.92 -20.88 -17.05
N ASP A 75 7.19 -21.27 -17.21
CA ASP A 75 8.12 -20.65 -18.17
C ASP A 75 9.12 -21.70 -18.69
N GLU A 76 9.22 -21.84 -20.01
CA GLU A 76 10.11 -22.82 -20.65
C GLU A 76 11.60 -22.54 -20.39
N ARG A 77 11.95 -21.32 -20.02
CA ARG A 77 13.33 -20.92 -19.72
C ARG A 77 13.79 -21.41 -18.35
N GLU A 78 12.87 -21.74 -17.47
CA GLU A 78 13.16 -22.23 -16.10
C GLU A 78 13.16 -23.75 -15.98
N ALA A 79 12.27 -24.41 -16.73
CA ALA A 79 12.15 -25.86 -16.69
C ALA A 79 11.50 -26.38 -17.97
N PRO A 80 11.74 -27.67 -18.35
CA PRO A 80 11.05 -28.30 -19.47
C PRO A 80 9.53 -28.26 -19.27
N VAL A 81 8.81 -27.79 -20.29
CA VAL A 81 7.35 -27.72 -20.31
C VAL A 81 6.80 -28.72 -21.33
N SER A 82 5.78 -29.46 -20.97
CA SER A 82 5.11 -30.39 -21.89
C SER A 82 4.45 -29.61 -23.04
N GLU A 83 4.40 -30.20 -24.22
CA GLU A 83 3.73 -29.60 -25.38
C GLU A 83 2.28 -29.24 -25.08
N ALA A 84 1.58 -30.06 -24.29
CA ALA A 84 0.21 -29.82 -23.89
C ALA A 84 0.03 -28.53 -23.04
N GLU A 85 1.05 -28.14 -22.27
CA GLU A 85 0.99 -26.96 -21.38
C GLU A 85 1.75 -25.74 -21.94
N ARG A 86 2.47 -25.90 -23.04
CA ARG A 86 3.29 -24.85 -23.64
C ARG A 86 2.50 -23.56 -23.92
N HIS A 87 1.26 -23.70 -24.40
CA HIS A 87 0.38 -22.55 -24.66
C HIS A 87 0.00 -21.76 -23.40
N ARG A 88 0.26 -22.31 -22.19
CA ARG A 88 0.02 -21.70 -20.87
C ARG A 88 1.30 -21.16 -20.23
N ALA A 89 2.45 -21.29 -20.88
CA ALA A 89 3.69 -20.72 -20.38
C ALA A 89 3.72 -19.18 -20.56
N PHE A 90 4.30 -18.46 -19.63
CA PHE A 90 4.38 -16.98 -19.67
C PHE A 90 5.19 -16.49 -20.85
N ASN A 91 6.34 -17.11 -21.12
CA ASN A 91 7.25 -16.70 -22.19
C ASN A 91 6.68 -16.92 -23.60
N THR A 92 5.73 -17.84 -23.77
CA THR A 92 5.07 -18.11 -25.06
C THR A 92 3.87 -17.20 -25.31
N GLN A 93 3.45 -16.41 -24.31
CA GLN A 93 2.35 -15.47 -24.50
C GLN A 93 2.76 -14.29 -25.39
N PRO A 94 1.81 -13.74 -26.16
CA PRO A 94 2.05 -12.52 -26.93
C PRO A 94 2.43 -11.36 -26.00
N LEU A 95 3.22 -10.42 -26.54
CA LEU A 95 3.82 -9.33 -25.75
C LEU A 95 2.79 -8.56 -24.92
N TRP A 96 1.63 -8.23 -25.49
CA TRP A 96 0.60 -7.48 -24.77
C TRP A 96 0.09 -8.20 -23.51
N ARG A 97 -0.06 -9.54 -23.53
CA ARG A 97 -0.45 -10.30 -22.32
C ARG A 97 0.63 -10.24 -21.25
N ARG A 98 1.90 -10.41 -21.64
CA ARG A 98 3.03 -10.30 -20.72
C ARG A 98 3.10 -8.92 -20.11
N THR A 99 2.94 -7.86 -20.91
CA THR A 99 2.90 -6.48 -20.43
C THR A 99 1.75 -6.25 -19.44
N LEU A 100 0.54 -6.71 -19.75
CA LEU A 100 -0.60 -6.60 -18.83
C LEU A 100 -0.32 -7.31 -17.50
N ILE A 101 0.24 -8.50 -17.52
CA ILE A 101 0.58 -9.24 -16.31
C ILE A 101 1.62 -8.46 -15.49
N VAL A 102 2.68 -7.94 -16.12
CA VAL A 102 3.74 -7.18 -15.42
C VAL A 102 3.20 -5.87 -14.87
N CYS A 103 2.35 -5.16 -15.60
CA CYS A 103 1.77 -3.90 -15.13
C CYS A 103 0.70 -4.09 -14.05
N ALA A 104 0.11 -5.29 -13.93
CA ALA A 104 -1.01 -5.55 -13.03
C ALA A 104 -0.63 -5.43 -11.54
N GLY A 105 0.61 -5.76 -11.17
CA GLY A 105 1.11 -5.57 -9.80
C GLY A 105 1.09 -4.11 -9.37
N PRO A 106 1.84 -3.23 -10.04
CA PRO A 106 1.81 -1.80 -9.78
C PRO A 106 0.39 -1.21 -9.86
N ALA A 107 -0.41 -1.61 -10.86
CA ALA A 107 -1.78 -1.14 -11.01
C ALA A 107 -2.66 -1.49 -9.80
N ALA A 108 -2.51 -2.69 -9.23
CA ALA A 108 -3.23 -3.08 -8.02
C ALA A 108 -2.90 -2.18 -6.83
N ASN A 109 -1.63 -1.80 -6.65
CA ASN A 109 -1.22 -0.87 -5.60
C ASN A 109 -1.77 0.54 -5.83
N PHE A 110 -1.78 1.03 -7.07
CA PHE A 110 -2.40 2.32 -7.40
C PHE A 110 -3.90 2.34 -7.11
N LEU A 111 -4.62 1.29 -7.52
CA LEU A 111 -6.05 1.17 -7.23
C LEU A 111 -6.32 1.13 -5.73
N PHE A 112 -5.49 0.41 -4.98
CA PHE A 112 -5.59 0.37 -3.53
C PHE A 112 -5.32 1.74 -2.89
N ALA A 113 -4.29 2.46 -3.34
CA ALA A 113 -4.01 3.81 -2.87
C ALA A 113 -5.19 4.76 -3.13
N ILE A 114 -5.77 4.73 -4.34
CA ILE A 114 -6.96 5.51 -4.68
C ILE A 114 -8.12 5.17 -3.73
N LEU A 115 -8.35 3.89 -3.48
CA LEU A 115 -9.41 3.44 -2.56
C LEU A 115 -9.19 3.96 -1.13
N ILE A 116 -7.95 3.87 -0.62
CA ILE A 116 -7.62 4.35 0.74
C ILE A 116 -7.80 5.87 0.84
N TYR A 117 -7.29 6.63 -0.14
CA TYR A 117 -7.49 8.08 -0.16
C TYR A 117 -8.97 8.45 -0.26
N TRP A 118 -9.73 7.77 -1.12
CA TRP A 118 -11.18 7.97 -1.21
C TRP A 118 -11.88 7.72 0.13
N LEU A 119 -11.54 6.63 0.82
CA LEU A 119 -12.08 6.34 2.15
C LEU A 119 -11.71 7.42 3.17
N LEU A 120 -10.47 7.89 3.17
CA LEU A 120 -10.01 8.99 4.04
C LEU A 120 -10.81 10.27 3.80
N PHE A 121 -11.08 10.62 2.53
CA PHE A 121 -11.91 11.79 2.21
C PHE A 121 -13.38 11.62 2.62
N VAL A 122 -13.94 10.42 2.50
CA VAL A 122 -15.33 10.16 2.89
C VAL A 122 -15.50 10.14 4.42
N VAL A 123 -14.56 9.53 5.13
CA VAL A 123 -14.58 9.47 6.61
C VAL A 123 -14.20 10.82 7.23
N GLY A 124 -13.42 11.61 6.50
CA GLY A 124 -12.82 12.85 6.98
C GLY A 124 -11.53 12.60 7.78
N THR A 125 -10.63 13.54 7.72
CA THR A 125 -9.42 13.59 8.56
C THR A 125 -9.70 14.44 9.79
N GLN A 126 -9.16 14.05 10.95
CA GLN A 126 -9.20 14.92 12.12
C GLN A 126 -8.28 16.12 11.85
N GLU A 127 -8.89 17.27 11.63
CA GLU A 127 -8.16 18.51 11.50
C GLU A 127 -7.79 19.06 12.89
N LEU A 128 -6.59 19.59 13.01
CA LEU A 128 -6.13 20.18 14.27
C LEU A 128 -6.84 21.50 14.49
N ARG A 129 -7.54 21.64 15.62
CA ARG A 129 -8.11 22.91 16.07
C ARG A 129 -6.98 23.91 16.28
N PRO A 130 -7.17 25.19 15.94
CA PRO A 130 -6.14 26.21 16.04
C PRO A 130 -6.01 26.72 17.48
N VAL A 131 -5.57 25.82 18.35
CA VAL A 131 -5.30 26.11 19.78
C VAL A 131 -3.82 26.45 19.92
N ILE A 132 -3.53 27.56 20.59
CA ILE A 132 -2.19 28.08 20.83
C ILE A 132 -1.49 27.19 21.86
N GLY A 133 -0.30 26.71 21.51
CA GLY A 133 0.58 25.99 22.43
C GLY A 133 1.31 26.92 23.40
N PRO A 134 2.30 26.38 24.16
CA PRO A 134 3.12 27.21 25.07
C PRO A 134 3.73 28.39 24.32
N VAL A 135 3.52 29.61 24.87
CA VAL A 135 4.05 30.85 24.31
C VAL A 135 5.35 31.16 25.03
N GLU A 136 6.47 31.16 24.30
CA GLU A 136 7.78 31.52 24.90
C GLU A 136 7.85 33.03 25.13
N PRO A 137 8.44 33.46 26.29
CA PRO A 137 8.71 34.87 26.57
C PRO A 137 9.56 35.52 25.45
N GLU A 138 9.39 36.83 25.27
CA GLU A 138 10.16 37.63 24.29
C GLU A 138 9.89 37.25 22.81
N THR A 139 8.78 36.59 22.53
CA THR A 139 8.35 36.29 21.16
C THR A 139 7.27 37.29 20.70
N PRO A 140 7.12 37.53 19.39
CA PRO A 140 6.03 38.36 18.88
C PRO A 140 4.64 37.89 19.31
N ALA A 141 4.47 36.61 19.57
CA ALA A 141 3.21 36.04 20.07
C ALA A 141 2.94 36.50 21.53
N ALA A 142 4.00 36.52 22.39
CA ALA A 142 3.91 37.01 23.76
C ALA A 142 3.65 38.53 23.79
N GLU A 143 4.33 39.29 22.94
CA GLU A 143 4.11 40.74 22.80
C GLU A 143 2.69 41.07 22.32
N ALA A 144 2.12 40.24 21.44
CA ALA A 144 0.74 40.36 20.97
C ALA A 144 -0.30 39.90 22.00
N GLY A 145 0.14 39.33 23.15
CA GLY A 145 -0.73 38.93 24.24
C GLY A 145 -1.39 37.57 24.09
N PHE A 146 -0.92 36.72 23.18
CA PHE A 146 -1.44 35.34 23.02
C PHE A 146 -1.11 34.51 24.25
N GLN A 147 -2.07 33.68 24.70
CA GLN A 147 -1.91 32.77 25.84
C GLN A 147 -2.07 31.31 25.40
N GLU A 148 -1.37 30.43 26.10
CA GLU A 148 -1.51 28.99 25.91
C GLU A 148 -2.96 28.56 26.14
N GLY A 149 -3.48 27.72 25.25
CA GLY A 149 -4.85 27.20 25.28
C GLY A 149 -5.90 28.06 24.62
N GLU A 150 -5.58 29.29 24.15
CA GLU A 150 -6.50 30.12 23.37
C GLU A 150 -6.73 29.50 21.98
N GLU A 151 -7.97 29.62 21.49
CA GLU A 151 -8.34 29.14 20.15
C GLU A 151 -8.53 30.32 19.19
N ILE A 152 -7.88 30.27 18.03
CA ILE A 152 -8.02 31.28 16.98
C ILE A 152 -9.33 31.05 16.24
N LEU A 153 -10.35 31.85 16.53
CA LEU A 153 -11.68 31.70 15.94
C LEU A 153 -11.78 32.27 14.54
N SER A 154 -11.03 33.35 14.27
CA SER A 154 -11.06 34.01 12.95
C SER A 154 -9.77 34.79 12.70
N VAL A 155 -9.39 34.93 11.44
CA VAL A 155 -8.32 35.79 10.93
C VAL A 155 -8.93 36.73 9.89
N ALA A 156 -8.69 38.03 10.02
CA ALA A 156 -9.25 39.07 9.14
C ALA A 156 -10.78 38.94 8.92
N GLY A 157 -11.52 38.63 9.99
CA GLY A 157 -12.98 38.50 9.97
C GLY A 157 -13.53 37.22 9.34
N GLN A 158 -12.66 36.30 8.93
CA GLN A 158 -13.06 34.99 8.37
C GLN A 158 -12.80 33.89 9.38
N ARG A 159 -13.78 32.99 9.58
CA ARG A 159 -13.66 31.85 10.49
C ARG A 159 -12.52 30.92 10.09
N THR A 160 -11.74 30.51 11.07
CA THR A 160 -10.58 29.60 10.91
C THR A 160 -10.73 28.39 11.85
N PRO A 161 -11.57 27.39 11.48
CA PRO A 161 -11.84 26.24 12.35
C PRO A 161 -10.64 25.30 12.51
N THR A 162 -9.61 25.44 11.69
CA THR A 162 -8.42 24.57 11.68
C THR A 162 -7.13 25.37 11.51
N TRP A 163 -5.99 24.80 11.94
CA TRP A 163 -4.67 25.39 11.74
C TRP A 163 -4.36 25.64 10.26
N GLU A 164 -4.78 24.76 9.36
CA GLU A 164 -4.60 24.94 7.92
C GLU A 164 -5.28 26.24 7.43
N ARG A 165 -6.51 26.47 7.92
CA ARG A 165 -7.25 27.71 7.59
C ARG A 165 -6.58 28.96 8.15
N VAL A 166 -5.98 28.89 9.35
CA VAL A 166 -5.20 30.00 9.91
C VAL A 166 -4.01 30.30 8.99
N LEU A 167 -3.19 29.26 8.66
CA LEU A 167 -1.98 29.41 7.85
C LEU A 167 -2.25 29.91 6.42
N MET A 168 -3.40 29.59 5.85
CA MET A 168 -3.80 30.12 4.52
C MET A 168 -4.25 31.59 4.55
N ARG A 169 -4.40 32.21 5.73
CA ARG A 169 -4.92 33.54 5.91
C ARG A 169 -3.91 34.56 6.47
N VAL A 170 -2.79 34.07 6.96
CA VAL A 170 -1.64 34.83 7.42
C VAL A 170 -0.61 34.90 6.29
#